data_b421bf59e3586fb4b39d53a474476125
#
_entry.id   b421bf59e3586fb4b39d53a474476125
#
_cell.length_a   1.000
_cell.length_b   1.000
_cell.length_c   1.000
_cell.angle_alpha   90.00
_cell.angle_beta   90.00
_cell.angle_gamma   90.00
#
_symmetry.space_group_name_H-M   'P 1'
#
loop_
_entity.id
_entity.type
_entity.pdbx_description
1 polymer ?
#
loop_
_entity_poly.entity_id
_entity_poly.type
_entity_poly.pdbx_seq_one_letter_code
_entity_poly.pdbx_strand_id
1 'polypeptide(L)'
;MLVLALALAASGCQDDAPPARPQGGTVDVVLDDFLIRPQRVRARAGRIAFEAVNRGALGHTLRVKRGDRELVAIKSLLPGESGRGAATFERGEYKLVCVLGNHEELGMYGTLIVR
;
A
#
# COMPACT_ATOMS: atom_id res chain seq x y z
N MET A 1 25.11 -40.81 -23.15
CA MET A 1 23.73 -40.26 -23.12
C MET A 1 23.66 -39.23 -22.03
N LEU A 2 23.59 -37.98 -22.43
CA LEU A 2 23.48 -36.84 -21.48
C LEU A 2 21.99 -36.59 -21.24
N VAL A 3 21.50 -36.84 -20.03
CA VAL A 3 20.13 -36.51 -19.65
C VAL A 3 20.12 -35.06 -19.19
N LEU A 4 19.59 -34.18 -20.04
CA LEU A 4 19.38 -32.78 -19.69
C LEU A 4 18.14 -32.67 -18.81
N ALA A 5 18.33 -32.52 -17.49
CA ALA A 5 17.24 -32.27 -16.57
C ALA A 5 16.81 -30.80 -16.77
N LEU A 6 15.66 -30.59 -17.40
CA LEU A 6 15.02 -29.28 -17.51
C LEU A 6 14.42 -28.97 -16.13
N ALA A 7 15.10 -28.15 -15.35
CA ALA A 7 14.52 -27.60 -14.14
C ALA A 7 13.47 -26.56 -14.54
N LEU A 8 12.18 -26.92 -14.40
CA LEU A 8 11.11 -25.94 -14.46
C LEU A 8 11.23 -25.05 -13.21
N ALA A 9 11.73 -23.84 -13.40
CA ALA A 9 11.60 -22.81 -12.38
C ALA A 9 10.13 -22.41 -12.32
N ALA A 10 9.44 -22.85 -11.28
CA ALA A 10 8.12 -22.34 -10.97
C ALA A 10 8.28 -20.88 -10.53
N SER A 11 8.01 -19.93 -11.43
CA SER A 11 7.87 -18.54 -11.08
C SER A 11 6.54 -18.39 -10.33
N GLY A 12 6.58 -18.53 -9.00
CA GLY A 12 5.46 -18.15 -8.15
C GLY A 12 5.24 -16.65 -8.28
N CYS A 13 3.98 -16.24 -8.48
CA CYS A 13 3.57 -14.83 -8.42
C CYS A 13 3.65 -14.33 -6.97
N GLN A 14 4.85 -14.23 -6.41
CA GLN A 14 5.09 -13.52 -5.18
C GLN A 14 5.70 -12.17 -5.55
N ASP A 15 5.12 -11.11 -4.98
CA ASP A 15 5.73 -9.79 -5.08
C ASP A 15 6.97 -9.77 -4.17
N ASP A 16 8.10 -10.23 -4.72
CA ASP A 16 9.38 -10.27 -4.04
C ASP A 16 10.09 -8.90 -4.09
N ALA A 17 9.40 -7.86 -4.57
CA ALA A 17 9.96 -6.51 -4.57
C ALA A 17 10.24 -6.05 -3.14
N PRO A 18 11.40 -5.41 -2.89
CA PRO A 18 11.68 -4.84 -1.58
C PRO A 18 10.60 -3.80 -1.22
N PRO A 19 10.24 -3.68 0.08
CA PRO A 19 9.30 -2.65 0.51
C PRO A 19 9.75 -1.25 0.10
N ALA A 20 8.80 -0.44 -0.35
CA ALA A 20 9.05 0.96 -0.63
C ALA A 20 9.38 1.73 0.66
N ARG A 21 10.14 2.80 0.55
CA ARG A 21 10.50 3.69 1.66
C ARG A 21 10.03 5.11 1.37
N PRO A 22 9.66 5.88 2.43
CA PRO A 22 9.35 7.28 2.25
C PRO A 22 10.52 8.04 1.60
N GLN A 23 10.17 9.00 0.75
CA GLN A 23 11.11 9.96 0.17
C GLN A 23 10.87 11.31 0.85
N GLY A 24 11.86 11.80 1.63
CA GLY A 24 11.69 13.03 2.39
C GLY A 24 10.52 12.99 3.39
N GLY A 25 10.26 11.82 3.99
CA GLY A 25 9.15 11.63 4.93
C GLY A 25 7.78 11.44 4.27
N THR A 26 7.71 11.37 2.95
CA THR A 26 6.45 11.18 2.20
C THR A 26 6.46 9.86 1.44
N VAL A 27 5.35 9.16 1.53
CA VAL A 27 5.08 7.95 0.74
C VAL A 27 4.09 8.33 -0.36
N ASP A 28 4.52 8.18 -1.60
CA ASP A 28 3.62 8.34 -2.75
C ASP A 28 2.87 7.04 -2.98
N VAL A 29 1.54 7.14 -3.03
CA VAL A 29 0.64 6.00 -3.18
C VAL A 29 -0.21 6.18 -4.43
N VAL A 30 -0.27 5.14 -5.24
CA VAL A 30 -1.21 5.05 -6.35
C VAL A 30 -2.33 4.11 -5.95
N LEU A 31 -3.57 4.62 -6.07
CA LEU A 31 -4.79 3.84 -5.88
C LEU A 31 -5.31 3.43 -7.25
N ASP A 32 -5.35 2.14 -7.50
CA ASP A 32 -5.90 1.56 -8.72
C ASP A 32 -7.13 0.72 -8.40
N ASP A 33 -7.86 0.30 -9.41
CA ASP A 33 -8.98 -0.62 -9.19
C ASP A 33 -8.42 -1.99 -8.82
N PHE A 34 -8.52 -2.18 -7.74
CA PHE A 34 -8.52 -2.80 -6.42
C PHE A 34 -7.11 -3.10 -5.97
N LEU A 35 -6.20 -2.15 -6.11
CA LEU A 35 -4.81 -2.29 -5.73
C LEU A 35 -4.27 -1.00 -5.12
N ILE A 36 -3.51 -1.12 -4.05
CA ILE A 36 -2.72 -0.03 -3.45
C ILE A 36 -1.26 -0.27 -3.82
N ARG A 37 -0.63 0.72 -4.44
CA ARG A 37 0.79 0.66 -4.78
C ARG A 37 1.56 1.83 -4.17
N PRO A 38 2.67 1.59 -3.45
CA PRO A 38 3.23 0.29 -3.12
C PRO A 38 2.34 -0.46 -2.11
N GLN A 39 2.31 -1.77 -2.21
CA GLN A 39 1.54 -2.61 -1.30
C GLN A 39 2.26 -2.81 0.04
N ARG A 40 3.57 -2.68 0.03
CA ARG A 40 4.40 -2.82 1.23
C ARG A 40 5.30 -1.60 1.40
N VAL A 41 5.23 -1.00 2.57
CA VAL A 41 6.03 0.16 2.93
C VAL A 41 6.79 -0.11 4.22
N ARG A 42 8.03 0.32 4.27
CA ARG A 42 8.86 0.27 5.46
C ARG A 42 9.39 1.66 5.77
N ALA A 43 9.20 2.11 6.99
CA ALA A 43 9.59 3.46 7.41
C ALA A 43 10.19 3.44 8.81
N ARG A 44 10.87 4.53 9.18
CA ARG A 44 11.28 4.79 10.54
C ARG A 44 10.14 5.42 11.34
N ALA A 45 10.12 5.19 12.65
CA ALA A 45 9.19 5.86 13.56
C ALA A 45 9.35 7.38 13.45
N GLY A 46 8.23 8.08 13.57
CA GLY A 46 8.13 9.53 13.46
C GLY A 46 7.03 9.95 12.51
N ARG A 47 7.10 11.18 12.05
CA ARG A 47 6.09 11.71 11.14
C ARG A 47 6.23 11.11 9.74
N ILE A 48 5.14 10.58 9.23
CA ILE A 48 5.04 10.03 7.87
C ILE A 48 3.82 10.66 7.20
N ALA A 49 4.04 11.22 6.02
CA ALA A 49 2.98 11.71 5.16
C ALA A 49 2.70 10.71 4.03
N PHE A 50 1.44 10.61 3.64
CA PHE A 50 1.00 9.83 2.50
C PHE A 50 0.37 10.77 1.49
N GLU A 51 0.78 10.68 0.25
CA GLU A 51 0.20 11.40 -0.86
C GLU A 51 -0.36 10.37 -1.85
N ALA A 52 -1.68 10.35 -1.99
CA ALA A 52 -2.37 9.36 -2.79
C ALA A 52 -2.96 10.01 -4.04
N VAL A 53 -2.83 9.33 -5.17
CA VAL A 53 -3.50 9.68 -6.42
C VAL A 53 -4.36 8.52 -6.88
N ASN A 54 -5.61 8.79 -7.25
CA ASN A 54 -6.51 7.79 -7.80
C ASN A 54 -6.31 7.70 -9.32
N ARG A 55 -5.77 6.58 -9.76
CA ARG A 55 -5.61 6.25 -11.19
C ARG A 55 -6.57 5.18 -11.66
N GLY A 56 -7.50 4.76 -10.80
CA GLY A 56 -8.55 3.81 -11.15
C GLY A 56 -9.71 4.47 -11.87
N ALA A 57 -10.67 3.66 -12.28
CA ALA A 57 -11.94 4.10 -12.88
C ALA A 57 -13.02 4.36 -11.83
N LEU A 58 -12.84 3.86 -10.61
CA LEU A 58 -13.77 4.00 -9.49
C LEU A 58 -13.22 4.96 -8.43
N GLY A 59 -14.08 5.40 -7.51
CA GLY A 59 -13.65 6.14 -6.32
C GLY A 59 -12.87 5.24 -5.36
N HIS A 60 -11.87 5.81 -4.69
CA HIS A 60 -11.05 5.10 -3.71
C HIS A 60 -10.72 5.99 -2.52
N THR A 61 -10.46 5.37 -1.38
CA THR A 61 -9.94 6.04 -0.18
C THR A 61 -8.61 5.43 0.21
N LEU A 62 -7.88 6.12 1.08
CA LEU A 62 -6.75 5.54 1.78
C LEU A 62 -6.88 5.78 3.28
N ARG A 63 -6.88 4.70 4.04
CA ARG A 63 -6.76 4.70 5.49
C ARG A 63 -5.47 4.01 5.89
N VAL A 64 -4.80 4.54 6.90
CA VAL A 64 -3.68 3.87 7.55
C VAL A 64 -4.09 3.60 8.98
N LYS A 65 -4.16 2.32 9.34
CA LYS A 65 -4.82 1.86 10.57
C LYS A 65 -3.92 0.92 11.37
N ARG A 66 -4.13 0.93 12.68
CA ARG A 66 -3.66 -0.13 13.58
C ARG A 66 -4.87 -0.61 14.40
N GLY A 67 -5.36 -1.81 14.08
CA GLY A 67 -6.66 -2.26 14.61
C GLY A 67 -7.77 -1.30 14.19
N ASP A 68 -8.55 -0.83 15.13
CA ASP A 68 -9.65 0.12 14.87
C ASP A 68 -9.19 1.59 14.86
N ARG A 69 -7.93 1.84 15.18
CA ARG A 69 -7.38 3.19 15.21
C ARG A 69 -6.93 3.63 13.82
N GLU A 70 -7.57 4.64 13.28
CA GLU A 70 -7.14 5.29 12.04
C GLU A 70 -6.16 6.42 12.36
N LEU A 71 -4.94 6.35 11.82
CA LEU A 71 -3.94 7.40 11.96
C LEU A 71 -3.98 8.36 10.79
N VAL A 72 -4.24 7.85 9.59
CA VAL A 72 -4.42 8.66 8.38
C VAL A 72 -5.75 8.29 7.75
N ALA A 73 -6.50 9.32 7.33
CA ALA A 73 -7.78 9.17 6.67
C ALA A 73 -7.84 10.13 5.49
N ILE A 74 -7.51 9.64 4.32
CA ILE A 74 -7.68 10.38 3.07
C ILE A 74 -9.09 10.11 2.57
N LYS A 75 -9.86 11.18 2.35
CA LYS A 75 -11.25 11.10 1.90
C LYS A 75 -11.36 10.39 0.55
N SER A 76 -12.57 10.06 0.16
CA SER A 76 -12.85 9.48 -1.16
C SER A 76 -12.31 10.39 -2.28
N LEU A 77 -11.51 9.80 -3.15
CA LEU A 77 -10.94 10.44 -4.31
C LEU A 77 -11.62 9.89 -5.56
N LEU A 78 -12.11 10.78 -6.40
CA LEU A 78 -12.58 10.43 -7.74
C LEU A 78 -11.38 10.13 -8.65
N PRO A 79 -11.60 9.45 -9.80
CA PRO A 79 -10.52 9.22 -10.75
C PRO A 79 -9.76 10.49 -11.11
N GLY A 80 -8.43 10.44 -10.99
CA GLY A 80 -7.53 11.57 -11.23
C GLY A 80 -7.31 12.51 -10.06
N GLU A 81 -8.10 12.42 -8.99
CA GLU A 81 -7.92 13.25 -7.81
C GLU A 81 -6.78 12.76 -6.92
N SER A 82 -6.18 13.70 -6.20
CA SER A 82 -5.13 13.43 -5.22
C SER A 82 -5.56 13.90 -3.83
N GLY A 83 -5.00 13.26 -2.82
CA GLY A 83 -5.22 13.63 -1.43
C GLY A 83 -3.98 13.36 -0.59
N ARG A 84 -3.89 14.03 0.55
CA ARG A 84 -2.74 13.92 1.45
C ARG A 84 -3.22 13.77 2.89
N GLY A 85 -2.50 12.97 3.65
CA GLY A 85 -2.67 12.85 5.08
C GLY A 85 -1.33 12.50 5.73
N ALA A 86 -1.17 12.87 6.99
CA ALA A 86 0.04 12.60 7.72
C ALA A 86 -0.28 12.35 9.19
N ALA A 87 0.61 11.58 9.84
CA ALA A 87 0.52 11.33 11.28
C ALA A 87 1.91 10.98 11.83
N THR A 88 2.04 10.95 13.13
CA THR A 88 3.22 10.44 13.81
C THR A 88 2.99 8.96 14.14
N PHE A 89 3.90 8.12 13.66
CA PHE A 89 3.82 6.68 13.79
C PHE A 89 4.84 6.16 14.80
N GLU A 90 4.36 5.36 15.71
CA GLU A 90 5.20 4.57 16.60
C GLU A 90 5.63 3.28 15.90
N ARG A 91 6.63 2.62 16.45
CA ARG A 91 7.05 1.28 15.99
C ARG A 91 5.87 0.33 15.98
N GLY A 92 5.74 -0.43 14.92
CA GLY A 92 4.70 -1.43 14.79
C GLY A 92 4.30 -1.69 13.35
N GLU A 93 3.29 -2.50 13.19
CA GLU A 93 2.71 -2.85 11.90
C GLU A 93 1.35 -2.19 11.75
N TYR A 94 1.13 -1.60 10.60
CA TYR A 94 -0.08 -0.86 10.25
C TYR A 94 -0.63 -1.38 8.94
N LYS A 95 -1.93 -1.21 8.74
CA LYS A 95 -2.62 -1.58 7.52
C LYS A 95 -2.90 -0.35 6.67
N LEU A 96 -2.57 -0.44 5.39
CA LEU A 96 -3.06 0.46 4.36
C LEU A 96 -4.32 -0.17 3.78
N VAL A 97 -5.40 0.59 3.61
CA VAL A 97 -6.65 0.01 3.14
C VAL A 97 -7.56 1.05 2.48
N CYS A 98 -8.29 0.61 1.44
CA CYS A 98 -9.45 1.33 0.93
C CYS A 98 -10.70 0.78 1.62
N VAL A 99 -11.53 1.67 2.19
CA VAL A 99 -12.71 1.27 2.97
C VAL A 99 -14.02 1.39 2.21
N LEU A 100 -13.97 1.67 0.91
CA LEU A 100 -15.18 1.78 0.10
C LEU A 100 -15.70 0.40 -0.30
N GLY A 101 -17.00 0.18 -0.10
CA GLY A 101 -17.67 -1.05 -0.50
C GLY A 101 -16.90 -2.31 -0.11
N ASN A 102 -16.69 -3.20 -1.07
CA ASN A 102 -15.93 -4.44 -0.92
C ASN A 102 -14.50 -4.34 -1.50
N HIS A 103 -13.96 -3.13 -1.68
CA HIS A 103 -12.65 -2.94 -2.32
C HIS A 103 -11.52 -3.63 -1.56
N GLU A 104 -11.56 -3.62 -0.23
CA GLU A 104 -10.58 -4.34 0.58
C GLU A 104 -10.58 -5.84 0.27
N GLU A 105 -11.74 -6.45 0.19
CA GLU A 105 -11.92 -7.88 -0.12
C GLU A 105 -11.40 -8.23 -1.52
N LEU A 106 -11.43 -7.26 -2.44
CA LEU A 106 -10.93 -7.40 -3.79
C LEU A 106 -9.42 -7.18 -3.92
N GLY A 107 -8.74 -6.80 -2.84
CA GLY A 107 -7.29 -6.68 -2.82
C GLY A 107 -6.73 -5.31 -2.46
N MET A 108 -7.59 -4.32 -2.15
CA MET A 108 -7.14 -2.95 -1.82
C MET A 108 -6.68 -2.83 -0.37
N TYR A 109 -5.59 -3.48 -0.06
CA TYR A 109 -4.90 -3.37 1.23
C TYR A 109 -3.39 -3.50 1.04
N GLY A 110 -2.66 -3.07 2.04
CA GLY A 110 -1.22 -3.16 2.10
C GLY A 110 -0.73 -3.07 3.53
N THR A 111 0.57 -3.07 3.69
CA THR A 111 1.22 -3.10 5.00
C THR A 111 2.25 -1.98 5.11
N LEU A 112 2.22 -1.28 6.24
CA LEU A 112 3.27 -0.35 6.66
C LEU A 112 3.95 -0.94 7.89
N ILE A 113 5.26 -1.17 7.80
CA ILE A 113 6.08 -1.60 8.93
C ILE A 113 6.93 -0.42 9.37
N VAL A 114 6.76 0.00 10.62
CA VAL A 114 7.50 1.10 11.23
C VAL A 114 8.46 0.55 12.28
N ARG A 115 9.70 0.93 12.18
CA ARG A 115 10.77 0.47 13.08
C ARG A 115 11.63 1.60 13.62
#